data_ffcd187ca271296d122a1fe9e7df591d
#
_entry.id   ffcd187ca271296d122a1fe9e7df591d
#
_cell.length_a   1.000
_cell.length_b   1.000
_cell.length_c   1.000
_cell.angle_alpha   90.00
_cell.angle_beta   90.00
_cell.angle_gamma   90.00
#
_symmetry.space_group_name_H-M   'P 1'
#
loop_
_entity.id
_entity.type
_entity.pdbx_description
1 polymer ?
#
loop_
_entity_poly.entity_id
_entity_poly.type
_entity_poly.pdbx_seq_one_letter_code
_entity_poly.pdbx_strand_id
1 'polypeptide(L)'
;MRETRDFDAEFLNKDSTQRVLPPAKYSKRPAVGTTITLGLSLAVLIGFGSVANDMFPFSGVFITIMTKLASSGLGFVMIALLVGWFSKSSKIAASVASVSILFALAIYYCAIPVYNLRPSAAGNDIAQIALVWTLLGVGCGVFVGSMAFFAHYGTLTQRSIATGFPLGLILGPVVVGLLQGVDLRSLEILAVVAITGFIPVVGLLASLRRTKPRLLFLSALAGIIFSGGLFLVVYAVYY
;
A
#
# COMPACT_ATOMS: atom_id res chain seq x y z
N MET A 1 14.10 -18.03 -58.12
CA MET A 1 13.67 -18.60 -56.82
C MET A 1 14.63 -18.20 -55.71
N ARG A 2 14.71 -16.89 -55.38
CA ARG A 2 15.64 -16.37 -54.33
C ARG A 2 15.24 -14.96 -53.87
N GLU A 3 13.95 -14.78 -53.47
CA GLU A 3 13.47 -13.44 -53.05
C GLU A 3 12.55 -13.44 -51.82
N THR A 4 12.50 -14.52 -51.07
CA THR A 4 11.53 -14.64 -49.94
C THR A 4 12.20 -14.71 -48.54
N ARG A 5 13.49 -14.38 -48.39
CA ARG A 5 14.20 -14.49 -47.12
C ARG A 5 14.55 -13.18 -46.40
N ASP A 6 14.40 -12.04 -47.06
CA ASP A 6 14.82 -10.76 -46.46
C ASP A 6 13.68 -10.02 -45.73
N PHE A 7 12.42 -10.45 -45.87
CA PHE A 7 11.27 -9.77 -45.21
C PHE A 7 11.13 -10.05 -43.73
N ASP A 8 11.61 -11.20 -43.24
CA ASP A 8 11.47 -11.57 -41.86
C ASP A 8 12.55 -10.99 -40.92
N ALA A 9 13.71 -10.59 -41.49
CA ALA A 9 14.79 -10.01 -40.69
C ALA A 9 14.55 -8.53 -40.32
N GLU A 10 13.77 -7.80 -41.11
CA GLU A 10 13.48 -6.39 -40.87
C GLU A 10 12.38 -6.20 -39.83
N PHE A 11 11.48 -7.18 -39.67
CA PHE A 11 10.41 -7.14 -38.65
C PHE A 11 10.92 -7.46 -37.25
N LEU A 12 11.97 -8.27 -37.11
CA LEU A 12 12.55 -8.63 -35.81
C LEU A 12 13.48 -7.54 -35.24
N ASN A 13 13.95 -6.61 -36.08
CA ASN A 13 14.84 -5.55 -35.62
C ASN A 13 14.11 -4.24 -35.23
N LYS A 14 12.80 -4.15 -35.44
CA LYS A 14 12.02 -2.92 -35.15
C LYS A 14 11.59 -2.82 -33.68
N ASP A 15 11.67 -3.92 -32.94
CA ASP A 15 11.31 -3.94 -31.50
C ASP A 15 12.47 -3.67 -30.54
N SER A 16 13.71 -3.56 -31.05
CA SER A 16 14.91 -3.35 -30.25
C SER A 16 15.32 -1.89 -30.06
N THR A 17 14.63 -0.93 -30.65
CA THR A 17 14.71 0.46 -30.20
C THR A 17 13.88 0.65 -28.94
N GLN A 18 14.27 -0.02 -27.85
CA GLN A 18 14.00 0.54 -26.53
C GLN A 18 14.43 2.00 -26.60
N ARG A 19 13.46 2.91 -26.72
CA ARG A 19 13.71 4.32 -26.43
C ARG A 19 14.21 4.33 -25.00
N VAL A 20 15.53 4.33 -24.85
CA VAL A 20 16.18 4.69 -23.60
C VAL A 20 15.73 6.13 -23.36
N LEU A 21 14.61 6.28 -22.67
CA LEU A 21 14.21 7.60 -22.20
C LEU A 21 15.44 8.15 -21.47
N PRO A 22 15.93 9.36 -21.86
CA PRO A 22 17.07 9.94 -21.20
C PRO A 22 16.83 9.83 -19.70
N PRO A 23 17.84 9.43 -18.92
CA PRO A 23 17.69 9.27 -17.47
C PRO A 23 17.07 10.56 -16.96
N ALA A 24 15.88 10.44 -16.36
CA ALA A 24 15.14 11.58 -15.86
C ALA A 24 16.15 12.44 -15.10
N LYS A 25 16.33 13.71 -15.54
CA LYS A 25 17.29 14.67 -14.97
C LYS A 25 17.29 14.44 -13.49
N TYR A 26 18.43 14.05 -12.91
CA TYR A 26 18.58 13.65 -11.52
C TYR A 26 17.95 14.70 -10.59
N SER A 27 16.69 14.53 -10.29
CA SER A 27 16.08 15.20 -9.14
C SER A 27 16.95 14.81 -7.96
N LYS A 28 17.51 15.78 -7.25
CA LYS A 28 18.38 15.55 -6.08
C LYS A 28 17.65 14.56 -5.18
N ARG A 29 18.17 13.33 -5.07
CA ARG A 29 17.55 12.30 -4.23
C ARG A 29 17.52 12.83 -2.80
N PRO A 30 16.39 12.76 -2.10
CA PRO A 30 16.27 13.31 -0.75
C PRO A 30 17.30 12.66 0.19
N ALA A 31 17.71 13.38 1.20
CA ALA A 31 18.64 12.86 2.20
C ALA A 31 17.98 11.68 2.96
N VAL A 32 18.77 10.70 3.40
CA VAL A 32 18.25 9.55 4.18
C VAL A 32 17.52 10.04 5.44
N GLY A 33 18.06 11.08 6.09
CA GLY A 33 17.42 11.73 7.23
C GLY A 33 15.99 12.20 6.93
N THR A 34 15.76 12.81 5.76
CA THR A 34 14.41 13.25 5.35
C THR A 34 13.44 12.07 5.23
N THR A 35 13.89 10.94 4.68
CA THR A 35 13.07 9.73 4.56
C THR A 35 12.72 9.16 5.94
N ILE A 36 13.68 9.13 6.87
CA ILE A 36 13.46 8.67 8.24
C ILE A 36 12.48 9.59 8.97
N THR A 37 12.70 10.91 8.92
CA THR A 37 11.81 11.89 9.57
C THR A 37 10.38 11.76 9.03
N LEU A 38 10.22 11.66 7.71
CA LEU A 38 8.90 11.46 7.09
C LEU A 38 8.25 10.18 7.61
N GLY A 39 8.98 9.06 7.62
CA GLY A 39 8.46 7.77 8.07
C GLY A 39 8.02 7.81 9.54
N LEU A 40 8.84 8.36 10.42
CA LEU A 40 8.51 8.48 11.84
C LEU A 40 7.35 9.45 12.09
N SER A 41 7.29 10.58 11.39
CA SER A 41 6.16 11.51 11.51
C SER A 41 4.84 10.86 11.09
N LEU A 42 4.83 10.11 9.99
CA LEU A 42 3.66 9.36 9.56
C LEU A 42 3.29 8.26 10.56
N ALA A 43 4.28 7.57 11.13
CA ALA A 43 4.05 6.53 12.13
C ALA A 43 3.40 7.10 13.39
N VAL A 44 3.83 8.27 13.86
CA VAL A 44 3.23 8.99 14.99
C VAL A 44 1.78 9.35 14.67
N LEU A 45 1.52 9.94 13.50
CA LEU A 45 0.17 10.33 13.09
C LEU A 45 -0.78 9.13 13.01
N ILE A 46 -0.34 8.04 12.40
CA ILE A 46 -1.17 6.85 12.21
C ILE A 46 -1.33 6.08 13.53
N GLY A 47 -0.27 5.96 14.34
CA GLY A 47 -0.32 5.31 15.65
C GLY A 47 -1.29 6.01 16.59
N PHE A 48 -1.15 7.32 16.76
CA PHE A 48 -2.08 8.11 17.58
C PHE A 48 -3.47 8.22 16.98
N GLY A 49 -3.60 8.30 15.65
CA GLY A 49 -4.89 8.27 14.98
C GLY A 49 -5.65 6.98 15.26
N SER A 50 -4.96 5.84 15.31
CA SER A 50 -5.55 4.54 15.68
C SER A 50 -5.99 4.51 17.14
N VAL A 51 -5.18 5.03 18.05
CA VAL A 51 -5.53 5.17 19.48
C VAL A 51 -6.76 6.06 19.64
N ALA A 52 -6.76 7.22 18.98
CA ALA A 52 -7.87 8.17 19.04
C ALA A 52 -9.18 7.57 18.53
N ASN A 53 -9.13 6.74 17.48
CA ASN A 53 -10.30 6.04 16.96
C ASN A 53 -10.94 5.11 18.00
N ASP A 54 -10.12 4.46 18.82
CA ASP A 54 -10.61 3.53 19.85
C ASP A 54 -11.02 4.24 21.16
N MET A 55 -10.45 5.43 21.44
CA MET A 55 -10.74 6.19 22.66
C MET A 55 -11.98 7.08 22.56
N PHE A 56 -12.22 7.67 21.40
CA PHE A 56 -13.22 8.72 21.26
C PHE A 56 -14.30 8.35 20.25
N PRO A 57 -15.58 8.34 20.65
CA PRO A 57 -16.68 8.27 19.71
C PRO A 57 -16.80 9.62 19.01
N PHE A 58 -16.02 9.81 17.95
CA PHE A 58 -16.05 11.05 17.18
C PHE A 58 -17.39 11.25 16.48
N SER A 59 -18.05 12.36 16.76
CA SER A 59 -19.25 12.82 16.07
C SER A 59 -18.86 13.73 14.90
N GLY A 60 -18.62 13.15 13.73
CA GLY A 60 -18.33 13.91 12.53
C GLY A 60 -17.79 13.03 11.42
N VAL A 61 -18.44 13.04 10.26
CA VAL A 61 -18.10 12.14 9.13
C VAL A 61 -16.64 12.22 8.75
N PHE A 62 -16.06 13.42 8.66
CA PHE A 62 -14.67 13.61 8.26
C PHE A 62 -13.67 13.00 9.27
N ILE A 63 -13.88 13.27 10.57
CA ILE A 63 -12.99 12.76 11.62
C ILE A 63 -13.10 11.24 11.71
N THR A 64 -14.31 10.70 11.65
CA THR A 64 -14.54 9.25 11.63
C THR A 64 -13.85 8.58 10.44
N ILE A 65 -13.91 9.16 9.25
CA ILE A 65 -13.21 8.64 8.07
C ILE A 65 -11.71 8.64 8.32
N MET A 66 -11.13 9.73 8.78
CA MET A 66 -9.68 9.85 9.00
C MET A 66 -9.18 8.86 10.06
N THR A 67 -9.89 8.70 11.15
CA THR A 67 -9.51 7.76 12.22
C THR A 67 -9.66 6.30 11.77
N LYS A 68 -10.72 5.96 11.04
CA LYS A 68 -10.90 4.62 10.45
C LYS A 68 -9.84 4.30 9.40
N LEU A 69 -9.45 5.26 8.56
CA LEU A 69 -8.35 5.07 7.62
C LEU A 69 -7.01 4.86 8.35
N ALA A 70 -6.76 5.59 9.44
CA ALA A 70 -5.56 5.42 10.25
C ALA A 70 -5.51 4.05 10.94
N SER A 71 -6.64 3.58 11.50
CA SER A 71 -6.73 2.29 12.19
C SER A 71 -6.82 1.08 11.24
N SER A 72 -7.01 1.31 9.96
CA SER A 72 -7.01 0.26 8.93
C SER A 72 -5.59 -0.06 8.46
N GLY A 73 -5.39 -1.24 7.89
CA GLY A 73 -4.15 -1.61 7.22
C GLY A 73 -3.71 -0.63 6.11
N LEU A 74 -4.64 0.22 5.63
CA LEU A 74 -4.35 1.27 4.66
C LEU A 74 -3.33 2.28 5.19
N GLY A 75 -3.38 2.63 6.48
CA GLY A 75 -2.39 3.51 7.11
C GLY A 75 -0.96 3.00 6.93
N PHE A 76 -0.74 1.70 7.09
CA PHE A 76 0.57 1.08 6.88
C PHE A 76 1.01 1.10 5.42
N VAL A 77 0.07 0.86 4.49
CA VAL A 77 0.34 0.97 3.06
C VAL A 77 0.73 2.41 2.69
N MET A 78 0.07 3.42 3.25
CA MET A 78 0.40 4.84 3.04
C MET A 78 1.80 5.19 3.56
N ILE A 79 2.19 4.73 4.77
CA ILE A 79 3.56 4.89 5.27
C ILE A 79 4.55 4.29 4.29
N ALA A 80 4.33 3.03 3.88
CA ALA A 80 5.24 2.30 3.00
C ALA A 80 5.37 2.97 1.62
N LEU A 81 4.27 3.42 1.03
CA LEU A 81 4.26 4.11 -0.26
C LEU A 81 5.02 5.44 -0.21
N LEU A 82 4.74 6.28 0.79
CA LEU A 82 5.38 7.60 0.89
C LEU A 82 6.87 7.46 1.22
N VAL A 83 7.23 6.62 2.20
CA VAL A 83 8.63 6.36 2.53
C VAL A 83 9.37 5.78 1.33
N GLY A 84 8.78 4.82 0.63
CA GLY A 84 9.38 4.21 -0.54
C GLY A 84 9.61 5.21 -1.68
N TRP A 85 8.62 6.07 -1.94
CA TRP A 85 8.69 7.10 -2.99
C TRP A 85 9.84 8.09 -2.77
N PHE A 86 10.09 8.49 -1.52
CA PHE A 86 11.14 9.44 -1.16
C PHE A 86 12.47 8.78 -0.77
N SER A 87 12.63 7.48 -0.94
CA SER A 87 13.86 6.78 -0.58
C SER A 87 14.92 6.82 -1.67
N LYS A 88 16.22 6.73 -1.26
CA LYS A 88 17.36 6.67 -2.18
C LYS A 88 17.57 5.30 -2.81
N SER A 89 17.18 4.24 -2.11
CA SER A 89 17.33 2.85 -2.57
C SER A 89 16.20 1.99 -2.05
N SER A 90 15.94 0.85 -2.71
CA SER A 90 14.91 -0.10 -2.29
C SER A 90 15.17 -0.68 -0.91
N LYS A 91 16.43 -0.89 -0.53
CA LYS A 91 16.81 -1.36 0.82
C LYS A 91 16.44 -0.35 1.90
N ILE A 92 16.75 0.94 1.69
CA ILE A 92 16.38 2.02 2.61
C ILE A 92 14.85 2.15 2.65
N ALA A 93 14.17 2.08 1.50
CA ALA A 93 12.72 2.10 1.42
C ALA A 93 12.08 1.00 2.28
N ALA A 94 12.52 -0.24 2.09
CA ALA A 94 12.05 -1.40 2.85
C ALA A 94 12.31 -1.24 4.35
N SER A 95 13.54 -0.93 4.74
CA SER A 95 13.93 -0.84 6.16
C SER A 95 13.21 0.30 6.87
N VAL A 96 13.21 1.51 6.30
CA VAL A 96 12.58 2.68 6.95
C VAL A 96 11.06 2.50 7.00
N ALA A 97 10.43 1.97 5.94
CA ALA A 97 8.99 1.71 5.96
C ALA A 97 8.62 0.68 7.05
N SER A 98 9.36 -0.43 7.13
CA SER A 98 9.10 -1.46 8.15
C SER A 98 9.27 -0.91 9.57
N VAL A 99 10.37 -0.20 9.84
CA VAL A 99 10.61 0.42 11.15
C VAL A 99 9.52 1.43 11.49
N SER A 100 9.10 2.25 10.54
CA SER A 100 8.03 3.23 10.76
C SER A 100 6.68 2.55 11.07
N ILE A 101 6.33 1.48 10.36
CA ILE A 101 5.11 0.72 10.65
C ILE A 101 5.19 0.05 12.02
N LEU A 102 6.33 -0.56 12.36
CA LEU A 102 6.55 -1.14 13.69
C LEU A 102 6.40 -0.09 14.80
N PHE A 103 6.89 1.13 14.55
CA PHE A 103 6.77 2.23 15.50
C PHE A 103 5.31 2.67 15.68
N ALA A 104 4.53 2.74 14.59
CA ALA A 104 3.09 3.02 14.67
C ALA A 104 2.34 1.94 15.45
N LEU A 105 2.66 0.67 15.21
CA LEU A 105 2.09 -0.46 15.95
C LEU A 105 2.49 -0.41 17.44
N ALA A 106 3.75 -0.10 17.73
CA ALA A 106 4.21 0.05 19.12
C ALA A 106 3.43 1.13 19.87
N ILE A 107 3.21 2.31 19.26
CA ILE A 107 2.38 3.38 19.83
C ILE A 107 0.99 2.84 20.15
N TYR A 108 0.34 2.16 19.19
CA TYR A 108 -1.02 1.64 19.37
C TYR A 108 -1.08 0.57 20.48
N TYR A 109 -0.23 -0.46 20.41
CA TYR A 109 -0.27 -1.56 21.36
C TYR A 109 0.18 -1.18 22.77
N CYS A 110 1.10 -0.21 22.91
CA CYS A 110 1.44 0.36 24.21
C CYS A 110 0.29 1.18 24.82
N ALA A 111 -0.54 1.78 23.98
CA ALA A 111 -1.70 2.54 24.46
C ALA A 111 -2.84 1.64 25.00
N ILE A 112 -2.99 0.41 24.49
CA ILE A 112 -4.06 -0.50 24.89
C ILE A 112 -4.12 -0.70 26.42
N PRO A 113 -3.05 -1.13 27.11
CA PRO A 113 -3.09 -1.32 28.56
C PRO A 113 -3.18 0.01 29.33
N VAL A 114 -2.58 1.08 28.83
CA VAL A 114 -2.56 2.40 29.49
C VAL A 114 -3.97 3.00 29.55
N TYR A 115 -4.71 2.88 28.46
CA TYR A 115 -6.05 3.50 28.32
C TYR A 115 -7.20 2.49 28.39
N ASN A 116 -6.90 1.21 28.70
CA ASN A 116 -7.90 0.13 28.76
C ASN A 116 -8.80 0.07 27.52
N LEU A 117 -8.21 0.18 26.33
CA LEU A 117 -8.96 0.29 25.07
C LEU A 117 -9.74 -0.97 24.69
N ARG A 118 -9.37 -2.12 25.23
CA ARG A 118 -10.01 -3.43 24.99
C ARG A 118 -10.20 -4.20 26.29
N PRO A 119 -11.11 -3.75 27.16
CA PRO A 119 -11.27 -4.33 28.52
C PRO A 119 -11.74 -5.79 28.50
N SER A 120 -12.40 -6.23 27.42
CA SER A 120 -12.91 -7.61 27.27
C SER A 120 -11.90 -8.59 26.67
N ALA A 121 -10.77 -8.12 26.13
CA ALA A 121 -9.78 -9.01 25.52
C ALA A 121 -8.81 -9.54 26.57
N ALA A 122 -8.61 -10.86 26.60
CA ALA A 122 -7.56 -11.46 27.42
C ALA A 122 -6.17 -11.03 26.90
N GLY A 123 -5.19 -10.91 27.81
CA GLY A 123 -3.84 -10.47 27.42
C GLY A 123 -3.19 -11.34 26.35
N ASN A 124 -3.48 -12.65 26.34
CA ASN A 124 -3.00 -13.56 25.29
C ASN A 124 -3.58 -13.25 23.90
N ASP A 125 -4.85 -12.84 23.82
CA ASP A 125 -5.50 -12.50 22.56
C ASP A 125 -4.88 -11.22 21.98
N ILE A 126 -4.58 -10.24 22.82
CA ILE A 126 -3.91 -9.00 22.40
C ILE A 126 -2.51 -9.31 21.86
N ALA A 127 -1.75 -10.19 22.50
CA ALA A 127 -0.42 -10.57 22.07
C ALA A 127 -0.43 -11.29 20.71
N GLN A 128 -1.38 -12.20 20.50
CA GLN A 128 -1.54 -12.89 19.22
C GLN A 128 -1.91 -11.92 18.09
N ILE A 129 -2.86 -11.03 18.33
CA ILE A 129 -3.27 -10.01 17.37
C ILE A 129 -2.08 -9.09 17.06
N ALA A 130 -1.34 -8.64 18.07
CA ALA A 130 -0.16 -7.81 17.90
C ALA A 130 0.91 -8.51 17.05
N LEU A 131 1.16 -9.80 17.26
CA LEU A 131 2.09 -10.59 16.46
C LEU A 131 1.69 -10.64 14.99
N VAL A 132 0.42 -10.93 14.70
CA VAL A 132 -0.09 -10.98 13.32
C VAL A 132 0.07 -9.62 12.63
N TRP A 133 -0.34 -8.53 13.27
CA TRP A 133 -0.18 -7.19 12.70
C TRP A 133 1.29 -6.78 12.55
N THR A 134 2.17 -7.23 13.45
CA THR A 134 3.61 -7.00 13.34
C THR A 134 4.18 -7.69 12.10
N LEU A 135 3.85 -8.96 11.88
CA LEU A 135 4.31 -9.71 10.71
C LEU A 135 3.77 -9.10 9.40
N LEU A 136 2.48 -8.76 9.37
CA LEU A 136 1.86 -8.10 8.23
C LEU A 136 2.46 -6.71 7.99
N GLY A 137 2.72 -5.96 9.04
CA GLY A 137 3.32 -4.62 8.96
C GLY A 137 4.75 -4.67 8.42
N VAL A 138 5.58 -5.57 8.90
CA VAL A 138 6.94 -5.78 8.37
C VAL A 138 6.88 -6.19 6.90
N GLY A 139 6.04 -7.18 6.57
CA GLY A 139 5.84 -7.61 5.19
C GLY A 139 5.39 -6.46 4.28
N CYS A 140 4.42 -5.68 4.72
CA CYS A 140 3.95 -4.48 4.02
C CYS A 140 5.11 -3.47 3.83
N GLY A 141 5.87 -3.16 4.86
CA GLY A 141 6.99 -2.22 4.81
C GLY A 141 8.06 -2.66 3.81
N VAL A 142 8.48 -3.92 3.86
CA VAL A 142 9.48 -4.48 2.95
C VAL A 142 8.97 -4.48 1.52
N PHE A 143 7.77 -4.99 1.29
CA PHE A 143 7.25 -5.24 -0.05
C PHE A 143 6.74 -3.96 -0.70
N VAL A 144 5.80 -3.27 -0.05
CA VAL A 144 5.19 -2.05 -0.60
C VAL A 144 6.18 -0.91 -0.63
N GLY A 145 7.05 -0.76 0.39
CA GLY A 145 8.12 0.24 0.41
C GLY A 145 9.11 0.05 -0.73
N SER A 146 9.55 -1.18 -0.99
CA SER A 146 10.41 -1.48 -2.14
C SER A 146 9.70 -1.21 -3.47
N MET A 147 8.42 -1.60 -3.59
CA MET A 147 7.64 -1.34 -4.79
C MET A 147 7.45 0.15 -5.06
N ALA A 148 7.18 0.96 -4.04
CA ALA A 148 7.06 2.41 -4.20
C ALA A 148 8.37 3.03 -4.73
N PHE A 149 9.52 2.55 -4.29
CA PHE A 149 10.81 2.92 -4.87
C PHE A 149 10.90 2.56 -6.35
N PHE A 150 10.57 1.32 -6.74
CA PHE A 150 10.61 0.89 -8.14
C PHE A 150 9.55 1.58 -9.01
N ALA A 151 8.40 1.93 -8.47
CA ALA A 151 7.39 2.73 -9.16
C ALA A 151 7.95 4.10 -9.58
N HIS A 152 8.82 4.69 -8.76
CA HIS A 152 9.44 5.98 -9.04
C HIS A 152 10.71 5.89 -9.89
N TYR A 153 11.63 4.97 -9.56
CA TYR A 153 12.98 4.89 -10.15
C TYR A 153 13.22 3.68 -11.04
N GLY A 154 12.28 2.74 -11.13
CA GLY A 154 12.44 1.49 -11.88
C GLY A 154 12.38 1.64 -13.39
N THR A 155 12.70 0.55 -14.10
CA THR A 155 12.45 0.39 -15.54
C THR A 155 10.94 0.41 -15.82
N LEU A 156 10.55 0.55 -17.08
CA LEU A 156 9.13 0.59 -17.47
C LEU A 156 8.35 -0.64 -16.98
N THR A 157 8.96 -1.82 -17.04
CA THR A 157 8.35 -3.07 -16.56
C THR A 157 8.23 -3.06 -15.02
N GLN A 158 9.31 -2.68 -14.31
CA GLN A 158 9.30 -2.56 -12.86
C GLN A 158 8.27 -1.54 -12.37
N ARG A 159 8.18 -0.38 -13.03
CA ARG A 159 7.16 0.64 -12.73
C ARG A 159 5.75 0.10 -12.87
N SER A 160 5.47 -0.64 -13.94
CA SER A 160 4.14 -1.20 -14.18
C SER A 160 3.72 -2.14 -13.04
N ILE A 161 4.58 -3.08 -12.69
CA ILE A 161 4.32 -4.04 -11.62
C ILE A 161 4.26 -3.34 -10.27
N ALA A 162 5.24 -2.49 -9.99
CA ALA A 162 5.38 -1.80 -8.71
C ALA A 162 4.31 -0.73 -8.45
N THR A 163 3.62 -0.26 -9.47
CA THR A 163 2.45 0.63 -9.33
C THR A 163 1.17 -0.18 -9.22
N GLY A 164 0.98 -1.18 -10.07
CA GLY A 164 -0.26 -1.95 -10.10
C GLY A 164 -0.50 -2.76 -8.83
N PHE A 165 0.48 -3.50 -8.37
CA PHE A 165 0.32 -4.40 -7.23
C PHE A 165 -0.10 -3.69 -5.93
N PRO A 166 0.57 -2.62 -5.46
CA PRO A 166 0.14 -1.89 -4.26
C PRO A 166 -1.25 -1.27 -4.38
N LEU A 167 -1.60 -0.77 -5.56
CA LEU A 167 -2.95 -0.24 -5.79
C LEU A 167 -4.00 -1.36 -5.75
N GLY A 168 -3.66 -2.54 -6.25
CA GLY A 168 -4.49 -3.74 -6.11
C GLY A 168 -4.63 -4.20 -4.67
N LEU A 169 -3.56 -4.12 -3.85
CA LEU A 169 -3.64 -4.43 -2.41
C LEU A 169 -4.68 -3.56 -1.68
N ILE A 170 -4.76 -2.29 -2.04
CA ILE A 170 -5.75 -1.36 -1.45
C ILE A 170 -7.17 -1.72 -1.90
N LEU A 171 -7.35 -2.14 -3.16
CA LEU A 171 -8.66 -2.48 -3.72
C LEU A 171 -9.21 -3.81 -3.22
N GLY A 172 -8.37 -4.77 -2.86
CA GLY A 172 -8.80 -6.13 -2.51
C GLY A 172 -9.83 -6.20 -1.38
N PRO A 173 -9.59 -5.58 -0.20
CA PRO A 173 -10.58 -5.56 0.88
C PRO A 173 -11.89 -4.88 0.48
N VAL A 174 -11.83 -3.83 -0.36
CA VAL A 174 -13.04 -3.16 -0.88
C VAL A 174 -13.84 -4.10 -1.77
N VAL A 175 -13.18 -4.81 -2.69
CA VAL A 175 -13.84 -5.76 -3.59
C VAL A 175 -14.48 -6.88 -2.79
N VAL A 176 -13.76 -7.46 -1.82
CA VAL A 176 -14.31 -8.55 -0.97
C VAL A 176 -15.47 -8.04 -0.12
N GLY A 177 -15.34 -6.86 0.50
CA GLY A 177 -16.42 -6.27 1.27
C GLY A 177 -17.71 -6.08 0.44
N LEU A 178 -17.57 -5.57 -0.78
CA LEU A 178 -18.70 -5.42 -1.70
C LEU A 178 -19.33 -6.78 -2.09
N LEU A 179 -18.50 -7.80 -2.33
CA LEU A 179 -18.98 -9.15 -2.64
C LEU A 179 -19.68 -9.81 -1.46
N GLN A 180 -19.29 -9.51 -0.23
CA GLN A 180 -19.91 -9.99 1.01
C GLN A 180 -21.18 -9.21 1.38
N GLY A 181 -21.56 -8.19 0.61
CA GLY A 181 -22.76 -7.40 0.86
C GLY A 181 -22.62 -6.45 2.04
N VAL A 182 -21.45 -5.81 2.18
CA VAL A 182 -21.26 -4.75 3.19
C VAL A 182 -22.40 -3.75 3.11
N ASP A 183 -23.00 -3.46 4.26
CA ASP A 183 -24.11 -2.49 4.34
C ASP A 183 -23.61 -1.07 4.04
N LEU A 184 -23.88 -0.62 2.83
CA LEU A 184 -23.53 0.72 2.34
C LEU A 184 -24.50 1.82 2.79
N ARG A 185 -25.51 1.50 3.63
CA ARG A 185 -26.46 2.48 4.13
C ARG A 185 -25.83 3.46 5.12
N SER A 186 -24.77 3.06 5.79
CA SER A 186 -23.98 3.97 6.61
C SER A 186 -23.16 4.90 5.71
N LEU A 187 -23.40 6.21 5.83
CA LEU A 187 -22.64 7.24 5.09
C LEU A 187 -21.13 7.13 5.33
N GLU A 188 -20.73 6.73 6.54
CA GLU A 188 -19.33 6.57 6.93
C GLU A 188 -18.68 5.40 6.18
N ILE A 189 -19.35 4.24 6.14
CA ILE A 189 -18.86 3.06 5.41
C ILE A 189 -18.78 3.39 3.92
N LEU A 190 -19.82 4.00 3.36
CA LEU A 190 -19.84 4.43 1.97
C LEU A 190 -18.67 5.36 1.65
N ALA A 191 -18.38 6.34 2.50
CA ALA A 191 -17.29 7.28 2.31
C ALA A 191 -15.92 6.59 2.39
N VAL A 192 -15.71 5.68 3.34
CA VAL A 192 -14.46 4.90 3.44
C VAL A 192 -14.27 4.04 2.19
N VAL A 193 -15.28 3.29 1.77
CA VAL A 193 -15.25 2.45 0.56
C VAL A 193 -15.00 3.29 -0.69
N ALA A 194 -15.66 4.44 -0.82
CA ALA A 194 -15.47 5.35 -1.95
C ALA A 194 -14.04 5.89 -2.00
N ILE A 195 -13.48 6.37 -0.89
CA ILE A 195 -12.11 6.90 -0.85
C ILE A 195 -11.09 5.81 -1.12
N THR A 196 -11.19 4.66 -0.45
CA THR A 196 -10.25 3.55 -0.61
C THR A 196 -10.35 2.87 -1.98
N GLY A 197 -11.51 2.93 -2.63
CA GLY A 197 -11.70 2.46 -4.01
C GLY A 197 -11.26 3.50 -5.04
N PHE A 198 -11.62 4.76 -4.84
CA PHE A 198 -11.36 5.84 -5.81
C PHE A 198 -9.88 6.16 -5.98
N ILE A 199 -9.12 6.28 -4.89
CA ILE A 199 -7.69 6.63 -4.92
C ILE A 199 -6.89 5.64 -5.78
N PRO A 200 -6.99 4.29 -5.58
CA PRO A 200 -6.28 3.34 -6.42
C PRO A 200 -6.71 3.37 -7.89
N VAL A 201 -8.00 3.53 -8.16
CA VAL A 201 -8.51 3.61 -9.55
C VAL A 201 -7.92 4.83 -10.27
N VAL A 202 -7.95 5.99 -9.63
CA VAL A 202 -7.32 7.21 -10.18
C VAL A 202 -5.81 7.01 -10.36
N GLY A 203 -5.13 6.41 -9.39
CA GLY A 203 -3.71 6.07 -9.48
C GLY A 203 -3.39 5.14 -10.66
N LEU A 204 -4.20 4.10 -10.88
CA LEU A 204 -4.08 3.21 -12.05
C LEU A 204 -4.27 3.97 -13.36
N LEU A 205 -5.32 4.77 -13.47
CA LEU A 205 -5.62 5.56 -14.68
C LEU A 205 -4.51 6.59 -14.98
N ALA A 206 -4.04 7.28 -13.95
CA ALA A 206 -2.95 8.25 -14.10
C ALA A 206 -1.62 7.59 -14.53
N SER A 207 -1.42 6.33 -14.16
CA SER A 207 -0.21 5.57 -14.47
C SER A 207 -0.21 4.98 -15.87
N LEU A 208 -1.36 4.86 -16.55
CA LEU A 208 -1.49 4.24 -17.88
C LEU A 208 -0.53 4.84 -18.91
N ARG A 209 -0.33 6.15 -18.89
CA ARG A 209 0.53 6.86 -19.86
C ARG A 209 2.03 6.60 -19.62
N ARG A 210 2.42 6.14 -18.43
CA ARG A 210 3.81 5.99 -17.97
C ARG A 210 4.23 4.55 -17.74
N THR A 211 3.35 3.59 -18.03
CA THR A 211 3.53 2.16 -17.72
C THR A 211 3.09 1.30 -18.91
N LYS A 212 3.39 0.00 -18.82
CA LYS A 212 2.84 -1.00 -19.74
C LYS A 212 1.45 -1.42 -19.25
N PRO A 213 0.34 -1.05 -19.94
CA PRO A 213 -1.02 -1.23 -19.39
C PRO A 213 -1.34 -2.68 -19.01
N ARG A 214 -0.96 -3.65 -19.85
CA ARG A 214 -1.20 -5.08 -19.57
C ARG A 214 -0.53 -5.52 -18.27
N LEU A 215 0.74 -5.16 -18.04
CA LEU A 215 1.45 -5.51 -16.82
C LEU A 215 0.91 -4.75 -15.60
N LEU A 216 0.49 -3.51 -15.77
CA LEU A 216 -0.13 -2.71 -14.73
C LEU A 216 -1.42 -3.39 -14.22
N PHE A 217 -2.33 -3.76 -15.13
CA PHE A 217 -3.60 -4.40 -14.78
C PHE A 217 -3.41 -5.81 -14.22
N LEU A 218 -2.52 -6.62 -14.80
CA LEU A 218 -2.22 -7.95 -14.27
C LEU A 218 -1.65 -7.90 -12.85
N SER A 219 -0.74 -6.95 -12.59
CA SER A 219 -0.20 -6.78 -11.24
C SER A 219 -1.22 -6.22 -10.25
N ALA A 220 -2.12 -5.34 -10.69
CA ALA A 220 -3.21 -4.86 -9.85
C ALA A 220 -4.19 -6.01 -9.51
N LEU A 221 -4.54 -6.83 -10.49
CA LEU A 221 -5.38 -8.02 -10.27
C LEU A 221 -4.73 -8.99 -9.29
N ALA A 222 -3.43 -9.25 -9.44
CA ALA A 222 -2.68 -10.07 -8.48
C ALA A 222 -2.71 -9.48 -7.06
N GLY A 223 -2.59 -8.16 -6.93
CA GLY A 223 -2.72 -7.44 -5.65
C GLY A 223 -4.10 -7.59 -5.04
N ILE A 224 -5.18 -7.46 -5.84
CA ILE A 224 -6.57 -7.65 -5.39
C ILE A 224 -6.78 -9.07 -4.87
N ILE A 225 -6.35 -10.09 -5.64
CA ILE A 225 -6.50 -11.49 -5.25
C ILE A 225 -5.74 -11.79 -3.96
N PHE A 226 -4.49 -11.31 -3.87
CA PHE A 226 -3.66 -11.53 -2.70
C PHE A 226 -4.25 -10.88 -1.44
N SER A 227 -4.58 -9.60 -1.48
CA SER A 227 -5.11 -8.89 -0.31
C SER A 227 -6.54 -9.28 0.04
N GLY A 228 -7.38 -9.57 -0.96
CA GLY A 228 -8.72 -10.09 -0.75
C GLY A 228 -8.69 -11.48 -0.12
N GLY A 229 -7.81 -12.37 -0.59
CA GLY A 229 -7.60 -13.69 0.02
C GLY A 229 -7.08 -13.58 1.45
N LEU A 230 -6.10 -12.71 1.71
CA LEU A 230 -5.60 -12.46 3.05
C LEU A 230 -6.69 -11.93 3.98
N PHE A 231 -7.51 -11.00 3.49
CA PHE A 231 -8.65 -10.47 4.25
C PHE A 231 -9.65 -11.57 4.64
N LEU A 232 -9.98 -12.47 3.71
CA LEU A 232 -10.86 -13.61 4.00
C LEU A 232 -10.26 -14.55 5.04
N VAL A 233 -8.96 -14.85 4.96
CA VAL A 233 -8.27 -15.69 5.96
C VAL A 233 -8.31 -15.03 7.34
N VAL A 234 -7.97 -13.75 7.42
CA VAL A 234 -8.00 -13.01 8.69
C VAL A 234 -9.43 -12.96 9.24
N TYR A 235 -10.42 -12.71 8.40
CA TYR A 235 -11.82 -12.72 8.80
C TYR A 235 -12.26 -14.09 9.32
N ALA A 236 -11.93 -15.17 8.66
CA ALA A 236 -12.28 -16.53 9.07
C ALA A 236 -11.60 -16.99 10.37
N VAL A 237 -10.45 -16.38 10.73
CA VAL A 237 -9.71 -16.72 11.97
C VAL A 237 -10.24 -15.93 13.18
N TYR A 238 -10.77 -14.71 12.96
CA TYR A 238 -11.13 -13.80 14.06
C TYR A 238 -12.62 -13.58 14.24
N TYR A 239 -13.44 -14.05 13.30
CA TYR A 239 -14.90 -13.91 13.33
C TYR A 239 -15.61 -15.23 13.02
#